data_026f7f4649a28b99ceaa24b6e5059c38
#
_entry.id   026f7f4649a28b99ceaa24b6e5059c38
#
_cell.length_a   1.000
_cell.length_b   1.000
_cell.length_c   1.000
_cell.angle_alpha   90.00
_cell.angle_beta   90.00
_cell.angle_gamma   90.00
#
_symmetry.space_group_name_H-M   'P 1'
#
loop_
_entity.id
_entity.type
_entity.pdbx_description
1 polymer ?
#
loop_
_entity_poly.entity_id
_entity_poly.type
_entity_poly.pdbx_seq_one_letter_code
_entity_poly.pdbx_strand_id
1 'polypeptide(L)'
;MSQNALSVCYEDANHTATLIGRVSLRNGSIAFESNHSVFNKSSGWNPACEINDEKQLTSLIVDSLPDLWGRKVASELLKARARKDEVRPAPADDALLLGLVCDSDRMGALRFTDEKMPGHYLGVRRFSPPTTVDLPELCQTARRIETGDMLSSACLEQFAENATALGGSRPKTSFINEQSQLCIAKFPSINDDRDKGAWEYVTARLAQQAGIRLPEFRLIDIDDPFGRVFERTEAGARLHFLSVRALFGATDNREPRSYRNLTALIEAICHDPEKQKEELWRRTIFKCLIHDGDDHLRNLGFLFTAAGWELAPAFDLNPSLSKTHLTLTYGDEYRDITPEALLEYSSDWGIPSDIAKKIAYETVQSIARWKDEAQSAGISEAQIKMMQPAFTERFDCI
;
A
#
# COMPACT_ATOMS: atom_id res chain seq x y z
N MET A 1 -28.13 -12.97 -14.20
CA MET A 1 -27.47 -11.93 -15.00
C MET A 1 -26.21 -12.55 -15.60
N SER A 2 -26.04 -12.48 -16.93
CA SER A 2 -24.88 -13.08 -17.61
C SER A 2 -23.62 -12.47 -17.02
N GLN A 3 -22.68 -13.32 -16.61
CA GLN A 3 -21.35 -12.91 -16.14
C GLN A 3 -20.70 -12.08 -17.24
N ASN A 4 -20.70 -10.76 -17.07
CA ASN A 4 -19.98 -9.89 -17.99
C ASN A 4 -18.49 -10.10 -17.70
N ALA A 5 -17.76 -10.61 -18.69
CA ALA A 5 -16.31 -10.62 -18.64
C ALA A 5 -15.81 -9.17 -18.79
N LEU A 6 -14.75 -8.84 -18.07
CA LEU A 6 -14.11 -7.54 -18.15
C LEU A 6 -12.80 -7.68 -18.91
N SER A 7 -12.53 -6.76 -19.81
CA SER A 7 -11.22 -6.63 -20.44
C SER A 7 -10.27 -5.89 -19.50
N VAL A 8 -9.02 -6.34 -19.45
CA VAL A 8 -7.94 -5.72 -18.66
C VAL A 8 -6.94 -5.09 -19.61
N CYS A 9 -6.73 -3.79 -19.43
CA CYS A 9 -5.73 -3.02 -20.17
C CYS A 9 -4.59 -2.59 -19.23
N TYR A 10 -3.40 -2.61 -19.76
CA TYR A 10 -2.22 -1.99 -19.14
C TYR A 10 -1.96 -0.64 -19.83
N GLU A 11 -1.88 0.44 -19.06
CA GLU A 11 -1.53 1.77 -19.57
C GLU A 11 -0.06 2.07 -19.23
N ASP A 12 0.74 2.29 -20.26
CA ASP A 12 2.16 2.63 -20.11
C ASP A 12 2.38 4.12 -19.77
N ALA A 13 3.64 4.50 -19.56
CA ALA A 13 4.02 5.88 -19.25
C ALA A 13 3.71 6.91 -20.39
N ASN A 14 3.43 6.43 -21.60
CA ASN A 14 3.04 7.26 -22.74
C ASN A 14 1.49 7.33 -22.89
N HIS A 15 0.75 6.90 -21.88
CA HIS A 15 -0.72 6.79 -21.92
C HIS A 15 -1.27 5.85 -22.99
N THR A 16 -0.45 4.89 -23.44
CA THR A 16 -0.90 3.87 -24.40
C THR A 16 -1.50 2.70 -23.65
N ALA A 17 -2.77 2.43 -23.87
CA ALA A 17 -3.48 1.32 -23.26
C ALA A 17 -3.42 0.07 -24.15
N THR A 18 -2.85 -1.02 -23.63
CA THR A 18 -2.73 -2.30 -24.32
C THR A 18 -3.62 -3.34 -23.65
N LEU A 19 -4.43 -4.07 -24.42
CA LEU A 19 -5.25 -5.17 -23.90
C LEU A 19 -4.35 -6.34 -23.52
N ILE A 20 -4.28 -6.67 -22.23
CA ILE A 20 -3.43 -7.74 -21.69
C ILE A 20 -4.18 -9.02 -21.35
N GLY A 21 -5.51 -8.98 -21.29
CA GLY A 21 -6.32 -10.15 -20.97
C GLY A 21 -7.74 -9.81 -20.59
N ARG A 22 -8.40 -10.77 -19.97
CA ARG A 22 -9.77 -10.65 -19.52
C ARG A 22 -9.94 -11.20 -18.10
N VAL A 23 -10.91 -10.66 -17.36
CA VAL A 23 -11.33 -11.13 -16.05
C VAL A 23 -12.71 -11.76 -16.16
N SER A 24 -12.86 -12.96 -15.65
CA SER A 24 -14.13 -13.63 -15.43
C SER A 24 -14.40 -13.80 -13.93
N LEU A 25 -15.67 -13.98 -13.56
CA LEU A 25 -16.06 -14.32 -12.19
C LEU A 25 -16.19 -15.83 -12.05
N ARG A 26 -15.48 -16.40 -11.08
CA ARG A 26 -15.65 -17.79 -10.65
C ARG A 26 -15.94 -17.84 -9.16
N ASN A 27 -17.13 -18.29 -8.79
CA ASN A 27 -17.56 -18.38 -7.37
C ASN A 27 -17.44 -17.06 -6.58
N GLY A 28 -17.73 -15.92 -7.20
CA GLY A 28 -17.67 -14.61 -6.56
C GLY A 28 -16.26 -13.97 -6.53
N SER A 29 -15.25 -14.67 -6.96
CA SER A 29 -13.86 -14.18 -7.10
C SER A 29 -13.49 -14.00 -8.56
N ILE A 30 -12.52 -13.12 -8.81
CA ILE A 30 -11.97 -12.89 -10.14
C ILE A 30 -11.02 -14.03 -10.53
N ALA A 31 -11.04 -14.36 -11.81
CA ALA A 31 -10.02 -15.19 -12.48
C ALA A 31 -9.54 -14.45 -13.72
N PHE A 32 -8.22 -14.34 -13.90
CA PHE A 32 -7.62 -13.61 -15.00
C PHE A 32 -7.04 -14.55 -16.04
N GLU A 33 -7.50 -14.36 -17.27
CA GLU A 33 -7.00 -15.05 -18.45
C GLU A 33 -6.16 -14.08 -19.27
N SER A 34 -4.87 -14.36 -19.39
CA SER A 34 -3.93 -13.49 -20.08
C SER A 34 -3.97 -13.66 -21.60
N ASN A 35 -3.77 -12.58 -22.32
CA ASN A 35 -3.46 -12.60 -23.73
C ASN A 35 -1.96 -12.88 -23.93
N HIS A 36 -1.60 -14.16 -24.13
CA HIS A 36 -0.22 -14.62 -24.25
C HIS A 36 0.60 -13.91 -25.34
N SER A 37 -0.03 -13.31 -26.36
CA SER A 37 0.68 -12.57 -27.41
C SER A 37 1.34 -11.26 -26.92
N VAL A 38 0.96 -10.77 -25.74
CA VAL A 38 1.45 -9.52 -25.14
C VAL A 38 2.52 -9.76 -24.07
N PHE A 39 2.91 -11.01 -23.83
CA PHE A 39 3.98 -11.35 -22.90
C PHE A 39 5.35 -10.97 -23.50
N ASN A 40 5.73 -9.72 -23.35
CA ASN A 40 7.06 -9.25 -23.67
C ASN A 40 7.72 -8.68 -22.42
N LYS A 41 8.98 -9.06 -22.14
CA LYS A 41 9.78 -8.56 -21.00
C LYS A 41 9.84 -7.03 -20.94
N SER A 42 9.69 -6.36 -22.07
CA SER A 42 9.69 -4.89 -22.17
C SER A 42 8.33 -4.25 -21.84
N SER A 43 7.26 -5.03 -21.66
CA SER A 43 5.91 -4.45 -21.46
C SER A 43 5.65 -3.93 -20.06
N GLY A 44 6.47 -4.31 -19.09
CA GLY A 44 6.40 -3.79 -17.71
C GLY A 44 5.20 -4.26 -16.88
N TRP A 45 4.18 -4.89 -17.46
CA TRP A 45 3.01 -5.30 -16.69
C TRP A 45 3.19 -6.62 -15.92
N ASN A 46 4.08 -7.48 -16.38
CA ASN A 46 4.43 -8.75 -15.75
C ASN A 46 5.96 -8.87 -15.63
N PRO A 47 6.54 -8.71 -14.44
CA PRO A 47 7.98 -8.80 -14.24
C PRO A 47 8.51 -10.24 -14.38
N ALA A 48 7.66 -11.23 -14.12
CA ALA A 48 8.02 -12.64 -14.17
C ALA A 48 7.45 -13.27 -15.46
N CYS A 49 8.14 -13.10 -16.58
CA CYS A 49 7.71 -13.58 -17.90
C CYS A 49 7.42 -15.10 -17.98
N GLU A 50 7.68 -15.86 -16.94
CA GLU A 50 7.48 -17.31 -16.85
C GLU A 50 6.20 -17.70 -16.08
N ILE A 51 5.42 -16.72 -15.59
CA ILE A 51 4.17 -17.01 -14.91
C ILE A 51 3.14 -17.44 -15.95
N ASN A 52 2.88 -18.74 -16.03
CA ASN A 52 1.87 -19.34 -16.88
C ASN A 52 0.67 -19.90 -16.10
N ASP A 53 0.76 -19.92 -14.76
CA ASP A 53 -0.33 -20.40 -13.91
C ASP A 53 -1.42 -19.31 -13.74
N GLU A 54 -2.67 -19.70 -14.05
CA GLU A 54 -3.85 -18.79 -13.96
C GLU A 54 -4.00 -18.15 -12.58
N LYS A 55 -3.69 -18.89 -11.52
CA LYS A 55 -3.78 -18.37 -10.14
C LYS A 55 -2.75 -17.28 -9.87
N GLN A 56 -1.51 -17.49 -10.33
CA GLN A 56 -0.45 -16.49 -10.23
C GLN A 56 -0.76 -15.26 -11.10
N LEU A 57 -1.22 -15.46 -12.33
CA LEU A 57 -1.65 -14.36 -13.20
C LEU A 57 -2.79 -13.55 -12.57
N THR A 58 -3.76 -14.23 -11.95
CA THR A 58 -4.85 -13.59 -11.23
C THR A 58 -4.33 -12.74 -10.07
N SER A 59 -3.26 -13.18 -9.38
CA SER A 59 -2.69 -12.42 -8.27
C SER A 59 -2.13 -11.06 -8.69
N LEU A 60 -1.62 -10.92 -9.92
CA LEU A 60 -1.08 -9.65 -10.43
C LEU A 60 -2.12 -8.54 -10.56
N ILE A 61 -3.41 -8.88 -10.60
CA ILE A 61 -4.49 -7.90 -10.69
C ILE A 61 -5.19 -7.66 -9.35
N VAL A 62 -4.85 -8.41 -8.30
CA VAL A 62 -5.49 -8.32 -6.98
C VAL A 62 -5.31 -6.95 -6.33
N ASP A 63 -4.18 -6.28 -6.57
CA ASP A 63 -3.92 -4.94 -6.04
C ASP A 63 -4.86 -3.86 -6.64
N SER A 64 -5.58 -4.19 -7.71
CA SER A 64 -6.62 -3.33 -8.28
C SER A 64 -7.96 -3.40 -7.55
N LEU A 65 -8.13 -4.37 -6.63
CA LEU A 65 -9.31 -4.52 -5.79
C LEU A 65 -9.19 -3.66 -4.52
N PRO A 66 -10.33 -3.22 -3.96
CA PRO A 66 -10.31 -2.58 -2.65
C PRO A 66 -9.79 -3.54 -1.57
N ASP A 67 -9.01 -3.02 -0.64
CA ASP A 67 -8.62 -3.70 0.59
C ASP A 67 -9.63 -3.44 1.72
N LEU A 68 -9.32 -3.79 2.95
CA LEU A 68 -10.23 -3.83 4.08
C LEU A 68 -11.05 -2.55 4.25
N TRP A 69 -10.41 -1.36 4.23
CA TRP A 69 -11.13 -0.09 4.32
C TRP A 69 -12.03 0.16 3.12
N GLY A 70 -11.51 0.01 1.91
CA GLY A 70 -12.28 0.19 0.69
C GLY A 70 -13.47 -0.77 0.59
N ARG A 71 -13.30 -2.03 1.03
CA ARG A 71 -14.39 -3.02 1.10
C ARG A 71 -15.45 -2.62 2.14
N LYS A 72 -15.04 -2.04 3.29
CA LYS A 72 -15.99 -1.51 4.29
C LYS A 72 -16.82 -0.38 3.69
N VAL A 73 -16.17 0.60 3.06
CA VAL A 73 -16.84 1.72 2.39
C VAL A 73 -17.80 1.21 1.29
N ALA A 74 -17.35 0.29 0.43
CA ALA A 74 -18.16 -0.31 -0.61
C ALA A 74 -19.39 -1.03 -0.02
N SER A 75 -19.22 -1.78 1.07
CA SER A 75 -20.32 -2.45 1.76
C SER A 75 -21.38 -1.47 2.26
N GLU A 76 -20.97 -0.37 2.89
CA GLU A 76 -21.91 0.64 3.38
C GLU A 76 -22.63 1.35 2.22
N LEU A 77 -21.93 1.63 1.11
CA LEU A 77 -22.55 2.16 -0.10
C LEU A 77 -23.62 1.22 -0.67
N LEU A 78 -23.31 -0.08 -0.79
CA LEU A 78 -24.27 -1.07 -1.31
C LEU A 78 -25.50 -1.21 -0.41
N LYS A 79 -25.31 -1.18 0.92
CA LYS A 79 -26.41 -1.17 1.88
C LYS A 79 -27.28 0.10 1.73
N ALA A 80 -26.66 1.27 1.54
CA ALA A 80 -27.39 2.53 1.38
C ALA A 80 -28.18 2.57 0.05
N ARG A 81 -27.61 2.07 -1.04
CA ARG A 81 -28.32 1.92 -2.32
C ARG A 81 -29.51 0.98 -2.17
N ALA A 82 -29.31 -0.18 -1.54
CA ALA A 82 -30.35 -1.16 -1.33
C ALA A 82 -31.52 -0.61 -0.48
N ARG A 83 -31.22 0.19 0.56
CA ARG A 83 -32.24 0.89 1.35
C ARG A 83 -33.03 1.91 0.52
N LYS A 84 -32.34 2.69 -0.35
CA LYS A 84 -32.95 3.66 -1.23
C LYS A 84 -33.92 3.02 -2.23
N ASP A 85 -33.51 1.85 -2.78
CA ASP A 85 -34.27 1.13 -3.82
C ASP A 85 -35.22 0.09 -3.22
N GLU A 86 -35.32 -0.02 -1.89
CA GLU A 86 -36.18 -0.97 -1.16
C GLU A 86 -35.91 -2.44 -1.55
N VAL A 87 -34.65 -2.78 -1.83
CA VAL A 87 -34.22 -4.12 -2.23
C VAL A 87 -33.20 -4.71 -1.24
N ARG A 88 -32.89 -5.98 -1.39
CA ARG A 88 -31.77 -6.59 -0.63
C ARG A 88 -30.42 -6.13 -1.18
N PRO A 89 -29.42 -5.87 -0.30
CA PRO A 89 -28.07 -5.54 -0.75
C PRO A 89 -27.50 -6.63 -1.65
N ALA A 90 -26.91 -6.23 -2.77
CA ALA A 90 -26.16 -7.14 -3.63
C ALA A 90 -24.91 -7.64 -2.89
N PRO A 91 -24.47 -8.91 -3.10
CA PRO A 91 -23.17 -9.36 -2.64
C PRO A 91 -22.07 -8.49 -3.24
N ALA A 92 -21.09 -8.11 -2.42
CA ALA A 92 -19.92 -7.37 -2.88
C ALA A 92 -18.89 -8.37 -3.48
N ASP A 93 -19.20 -8.94 -4.64
CA ASP A 93 -18.25 -9.75 -5.39
C ASP A 93 -17.12 -8.89 -5.99
N ASP A 94 -16.03 -9.54 -6.38
CA ASP A 94 -14.84 -8.83 -6.86
C ASP A 94 -15.08 -8.04 -8.16
N ALA A 95 -16.00 -8.44 -9.05
CA ALA A 95 -16.30 -7.67 -10.26
C ALA A 95 -17.06 -6.39 -9.94
N LEU A 96 -18.03 -6.45 -9.01
CA LEU A 96 -18.70 -5.27 -8.52
C LEU A 96 -17.72 -4.32 -7.84
N LEU A 97 -16.82 -4.86 -7.02
CA LEU A 97 -15.80 -4.10 -6.34
C LEU A 97 -14.82 -3.42 -7.31
N LEU A 98 -14.38 -4.10 -8.38
CA LEU A 98 -13.58 -3.48 -9.45
C LEU A 98 -14.30 -2.28 -10.08
N GLY A 99 -15.62 -2.37 -10.29
CA GLY A 99 -16.42 -1.28 -10.84
C GLY A 99 -16.64 -0.11 -9.89
N LEU A 100 -16.50 -0.31 -8.56
CA LEU A 100 -16.64 0.75 -7.56
C LEU A 100 -15.33 1.52 -7.33
N VAL A 101 -14.18 0.94 -7.69
CA VAL A 101 -12.88 1.62 -7.58
C VAL A 101 -12.77 2.69 -8.64
N CYS A 102 -12.53 3.93 -8.21
CA CYS A 102 -12.32 5.05 -9.14
C CYS A 102 -11.09 4.79 -10.03
N ASP A 103 -11.29 4.85 -11.35
CA ASP A 103 -10.22 4.55 -12.31
C ASP A 103 -9.03 5.51 -12.17
N SER A 104 -9.28 6.81 -11.97
CA SER A 104 -8.21 7.81 -11.79
C SER A 104 -7.34 7.57 -10.56
N ASP A 105 -7.91 6.98 -9.50
CA ASP A 105 -7.23 6.79 -8.22
C ASP A 105 -6.73 5.36 -8.03
N ARG A 106 -7.10 4.46 -8.95
CA ARG A 106 -6.68 3.06 -8.93
C ARG A 106 -5.16 2.96 -8.90
N MET A 107 -4.64 2.20 -7.94
CA MET A 107 -3.20 1.94 -7.83
C MET A 107 -2.70 1.16 -9.04
N GLY A 108 -1.51 1.53 -9.50
CA GLY A 108 -0.87 0.88 -10.65
C GLY A 108 -1.44 1.31 -12.00
N ALA A 109 -1.04 0.59 -13.03
CA ALA A 109 -1.30 0.92 -14.43
C ALA A 109 -2.42 0.08 -15.07
N LEU A 110 -3.12 -0.76 -14.28
CA LEU A 110 -4.19 -1.60 -14.82
C LEU A 110 -5.51 -0.84 -14.87
N ARG A 111 -6.22 -0.99 -15.98
CA ARG A 111 -7.53 -0.42 -16.24
C ARG A 111 -8.50 -1.51 -16.71
N PHE A 112 -9.76 -1.36 -16.40
CA PHE A 112 -10.79 -2.36 -16.66
C PHE A 112 -11.91 -1.77 -17.52
N THR A 113 -12.37 -2.52 -18.54
CA THR A 113 -13.50 -2.11 -19.38
C THR A 113 -14.52 -3.24 -19.46
N ASP A 114 -15.79 -2.91 -19.70
CA ASP A 114 -16.78 -3.92 -20.11
C ASP A 114 -16.43 -4.38 -21.54
N GLU A 115 -16.39 -5.69 -21.79
CA GLU A 115 -16.13 -6.23 -23.13
C GLU A 115 -17.12 -5.73 -24.19
N LYS A 116 -18.34 -5.40 -23.79
CA LYS A 116 -19.38 -4.87 -24.67
C LYS A 116 -19.18 -3.39 -25.01
N MET A 117 -18.36 -2.70 -24.24
CA MET A 117 -18.08 -1.26 -24.40
C MET A 117 -16.58 -0.99 -24.35
N PRO A 118 -15.81 -1.46 -25.35
CA PRO A 118 -14.37 -1.22 -25.40
C PRO A 118 -14.04 0.29 -25.34
N GLY A 119 -13.02 0.65 -24.55
CA GLY A 119 -12.63 2.04 -24.35
C GLY A 119 -13.40 2.81 -23.28
N HIS A 120 -14.49 2.24 -22.76
CA HIS A 120 -15.19 2.80 -21.60
C HIS A 120 -14.71 2.12 -20.32
N TYR A 121 -13.80 2.80 -19.59
CA TYR A 121 -13.23 2.27 -18.37
C TYR A 121 -14.25 2.25 -17.23
N LEU A 122 -14.16 1.23 -16.38
CA LEU A 122 -14.96 1.13 -15.15
C LEU A 122 -14.48 2.13 -14.11
N GLY A 123 -15.39 2.61 -13.28
CA GLY A 123 -15.04 3.51 -12.19
C GLY A 123 -14.64 4.92 -12.65
N VAL A 124 -15.15 5.37 -13.80
CA VAL A 124 -14.93 6.77 -14.24
C VAL A 124 -15.45 7.71 -13.16
N ARG A 125 -14.61 8.68 -12.78
CA ARG A 125 -14.93 9.68 -11.77
C ARG A 125 -16.17 10.49 -12.17
N ARG A 126 -17.10 10.65 -11.24
CA ARG A 126 -18.37 11.38 -11.44
C ARG A 126 -18.41 12.70 -10.67
N PHE A 127 -17.66 12.79 -9.57
CA PHE A 127 -17.59 13.97 -8.73
C PHE A 127 -16.22 14.64 -8.88
N SER A 128 -16.15 15.94 -8.62
CA SER A 128 -14.86 16.62 -8.49
C SER A 128 -14.05 15.98 -7.38
N PRO A 129 -12.74 15.76 -7.57
CA PRO A 129 -11.91 15.24 -6.49
C PRO A 129 -11.91 16.23 -5.31
N PRO A 130 -11.95 15.75 -4.07
CA PRO A 130 -11.84 16.61 -2.91
C PRO A 130 -10.45 17.27 -2.85
N THR A 131 -10.38 18.38 -2.17
CA THR A 131 -9.17 19.17 -1.94
C THR A 131 -8.78 19.20 -0.47
N THR A 132 -7.69 19.86 -0.12
CA THR A 132 -7.24 20.01 1.28
C THR A 132 -8.32 20.58 2.18
N VAL A 133 -9.17 21.51 1.68
CA VAL A 133 -10.24 22.15 2.49
C VAL A 133 -11.39 21.20 2.83
N ASP A 134 -11.53 20.09 2.09
CA ASP A 134 -12.58 19.10 2.31
C ASP A 134 -12.19 18.04 3.37
N LEU A 135 -10.93 18.01 3.79
CA LEU A 135 -10.39 16.97 4.70
C LEU A 135 -11.17 16.87 6.04
N PRO A 136 -11.60 17.95 6.70
CA PRO A 136 -12.40 17.85 7.92
C PRO A 136 -13.73 17.12 7.72
N GLU A 137 -14.46 17.39 6.64
CA GLU A 137 -15.72 16.71 6.31
C GLU A 137 -15.49 15.24 5.97
N LEU A 138 -14.44 14.95 5.22
CA LEU A 138 -14.04 13.56 4.89
C LEU A 138 -13.67 12.77 6.14
N CYS A 139 -12.95 13.37 7.09
CA CYS A 139 -12.63 12.75 8.37
C CYS A 139 -13.90 12.41 9.17
N GLN A 140 -14.86 13.35 9.27
CA GLN A 140 -16.15 13.12 9.94
C GLN A 140 -16.94 12.00 9.26
N THR A 141 -16.96 11.97 7.92
CA THR A 141 -17.62 10.92 7.15
C THR A 141 -16.98 9.56 7.39
N ALA A 142 -15.64 9.50 7.42
CA ALA A 142 -14.91 8.28 7.74
C ALA A 142 -15.24 7.75 9.14
N ARG A 143 -15.30 8.62 10.15
CA ARG A 143 -15.73 8.26 11.52
C ARG A 143 -17.15 7.68 11.54
N ARG A 144 -18.10 8.32 10.84
CA ARG A 144 -19.48 7.84 10.77
C ARG A 144 -19.58 6.47 10.10
N ILE A 145 -18.72 6.20 9.12
CA ILE A 145 -18.59 4.83 8.52
C ILE A 145 -18.05 3.84 9.55
N GLU A 146 -17.08 4.25 10.37
CA GLU A 146 -16.51 3.37 11.41
C GLU A 146 -17.53 3.03 12.50
N THR A 147 -18.31 4.02 12.97
CA THR A 147 -19.36 3.85 13.99
C THR A 147 -20.59 3.11 13.45
N GLY A 148 -20.73 2.96 12.14
CA GLY A 148 -21.90 2.33 11.51
C GLY A 148 -23.12 3.25 11.43
N ASP A 149 -22.92 4.56 11.46
CA ASP A 149 -23.99 5.54 11.31
C ASP A 149 -24.64 5.45 9.93
N MET A 150 -25.95 5.70 9.90
CA MET A 150 -26.65 5.73 8.62
C MET A 150 -26.29 6.98 7.82
N LEU A 151 -25.68 6.75 6.67
CA LEU A 151 -25.36 7.78 5.67
C LEU A 151 -26.28 7.62 4.45
N SER A 152 -26.51 8.73 3.75
CA SER A 152 -27.24 8.68 2.47
C SER A 152 -26.40 8.03 1.38
N SER A 153 -27.06 7.44 0.37
CA SER A 153 -26.36 6.86 -0.78
C SER A 153 -25.53 7.91 -1.53
N ALA A 154 -26.00 9.16 -1.63
CA ALA A 154 -25.27 10.24 -2.29
C ALA A 154 -23.96 10.60 -1.58
N CYS A 155 -23.99 10.73 -0.25
CA CYS A 155 -22.78 10.97 0.55
C CYS A 155 -21.77 9.82 0.39
N LEU A 156 -22.25 8.58 0.48
CA LEU A 156 -21.40 7.41 0.33
C LEU A 156 -20.86 7.23 -1.10
N GLU A 157 -21.61 7.63 -2.12
CA GLU A 157 -21.13 7.60 -3.51
C GLU A 157 -19.96 8.54 -3.72
N GLN A 158 -20.07 9.77 -3.23
CA GLN A 158 -18.99 10.75 -3.31
C GLN A 158 -17.75 10.31 -2.50
N PHE A 159 -17.96 9.81 -1.28
CA PHE A 159 -16.87 9.34 -0.44
C PHE A 159 -16.18 8.10 -1.03
N ALA A 160 -16.95 7.15 -1.56
CA ALA A 160 -16.43 5.90 -2.10
C ALA A 160 -15.50 6.10 -3.31
N GLU A 161 -15.76 7.11 -4.15
CA GLU A 161 -14.87 7.42 -5.28
C GLU A 161 -13.44 7.75 -4.83
N ASN A 162 -13.27 8.25 -3.62
CA ASN A 162 -11.97 8.66 -3.10
C ASN A 162 -11.35 7.67 -2.11
N ALA A 163 -12.13 6.67 -1.63
CA ALA A 163 -11.71 5.78 -0.56
C ALA A 163 -11.53 4.33 -1.01
N THR A 164 -12.17 3.89 -2.09
CA THR A 164 -12.17 2.47 -2.48
C THR A 164 -10.90 2.00 -3.18
N ALA A 165 -10.14 2.90 -3.80
CA ALA A 165 -8.90 2.58 -4.49
C ALA A 165 -7.70 2.29 -3.57
N LEU A 166 -7.82 2.57 -2.26
CA LEU A 166 -6.71 2.63 -1.33
C LEU A 166 -6.57 1.34 -0.51
N GLY A 167 -5.33 0.86 -0.36
CA GLY A 167 -5.01 -0.32 0.44
C GLY A 167 -5.08 -0.09 1.95
N GLY A 168 -5.09 -1.18 2.73
CA GLY A 168 -5.05 -1.17 4.19
C GLY A 168 -6.41 -1.07 4.88
N SER A 169 -6.40 -1.11 6.22
CA SER A 169 -7.60 -1.21 7.06
C SER A 169 -8.05 0.11 7.70
N ARG A 170 -7.16 1.12 7.77
CA ARG A 170 -7.44 2.40 8.45
C ARG A 170 -8.22 3.35 7.56
N PRO A 171 -9.04 4.25 8.17
CA PRO A 171 -9.75 5.30 7.44
C PRO A 171 -8.81 6.16 6.59
N LYS A 172 -9.12 6.30 5.32
CA LYS A 172 -8.33 7.11 4.37
C LYS A 172 -9.12 7.48 3.14
N THR A 173 -8.71 8.56 2.48
CA THR A 173 -9.23 8.98 1.19
C THR A 173 -8.11 9.53 0.30
N SER A 174 -8.34 9.57 -1.00
CA SER A 174 -7.57 10.42 -1.90
C SER A 174 -8.11 11.85 -1.91
N PHE A 175 -7.25 12.81 -2.18
CA PHE A 175 -7.59 14.22 -2.37
C PHE A 175 -6.54 14.90 -3.27
N ILE A 176 -6.83 16.11 -3.73
CA ILE A 176 -5.89 16.90 -4.51
C ILE A 176 -5.33 18.03 -3.63
N ASN A 177 -4.00 18.14 -3.57
CA ASN A 177 -3.34 19.22 -2.83
C ASN A 177 -3.29 20.54 -3.63
N GLU A 178 -2.71 21.58 -3.03
CA GLU A 178 -2.60 22.92 -3.62
C GLU A 178 -1.72 22.96 -4.86
N GLN A 179 -0.87 21.93 -5.07
CA GLN A 179 -0.02 21.74 -6.24
C GLN A 179 -0.67 20.86 -7.30
N SER A 180 -1.98 20.56 -7.18
CA SER A 180 -2.73 19.68 -8.08
C SER A 180 -2.23 18.23 -8.11
N GLN A 181 -1.60 17.77 -7.04
CA GLN A 181 -1.11 16.39 -6.92
C GLN A 181 -2.14 15.53 -6.22
N LEU A 182 -2.26 14.27 -6.66
CA LEU A 182 -3.11 13.27 -6.00
C LEU A 182 -2.42 12.75 -4.75
N CYS A 183 -3.07 12.96 -3.61
CA CYS A 183 -2.57 12.63 -2.29
C CYS A 183 -3.47 11.63 -1.57
N ILE A 184 -2.95 11.00 -0.53
CA ILE A 184 -3.70 10.15 0.38
C ILE A 184 -3.73 10.79 1.76
N ALA A 185 -4.92 11.07 2.29
CA ALA A 185 -5.14 11.44 3.68
C ALA A 185 -5.46 10.18 4.50
N LYS A 186 -4.70 9.91 5.55
CA LYS A 186 -5.01 8.91 6.57
C LYS A 186 -5.64 9.61 7.76
N PHE A 187 -6.82 9.16 8.16
CA PHE A 187 -7.58 9.74 9.27
C PHE A 187 -7.41 8.93 10.56
N PRO A 188 -7.60 9.56 11.74
CA PRO A 188 -7.67 8.83 12.99
C PRO A 188 -8.85 7.85 12.98
N SER A 189 -8.64 6.66 13.55
CA SER A 189 -9.69 5.67 13.77
C SER A 189 -10.28 5.84 15.16
N ILE A 190 -11.57 5.51 15.32
CA ILE A 190 -12.24 5.45 16.64
C ILE A 190 -11.57 4.44 17.60
N ASN A 191 -10.76 3.52 17.08
CA ASN A 191 -10.04 2.51 17.85
C ASN A 191 -8.60 2.91 18.19
N ASP A 192 -8.19 4.13 17.90
CA ASP A 192 -6.83 4.57 18.20
C ASP A 192 -6.66 4.86 19.68
N ASP A 193 -5.64 4.27 20.27
CA ASP A 193 -5.22 4.47 21.66
C ASP A 193 -4.24 5.64 21.82
N ARG A 194 -3.74 6.18 20.71
CA ARG A 194 -2.79 7.29 20.62
C ARG A 194 -2.90 7.98 19.27
N ASP A 195 -2.20 9.09 19.13
CA ASP A 195 -2.10 9.78 17.83
C ASP A 195 -1.22 8.99 16.84
N LYS A 196 -1.81 7.95 16.23
CA LYS A 196 -1.08 7.07 15.30
C LYS A 196 -0.57 7.81 14.07
N GLY A 197 -1.28 8.84 13.60
CA GLY A 197 -0.82 9.60 12.44
C GLY A 197 0.39 10.46 12.74
N ALA A 198 0.41 11.14 13.88
CA ALA A 198 1.60 11.88 14.30
C ALA A 198 2.79 10.93 14.53
N TRP A 199 2.57 9.75 15.12
CA TRP A 199 3.63 8.76 15.26
C TRP A 199 4.09 8.18 13.92
N GLU A 200 3.20 7.96 12.96
CA GLU A 200 3.59 7.56 11.60
C GLU A 200 4.40 8.67 10.91
N TYR A 201 4.02 9.95 11.11
CA TYR A 201 4.79 11.10 10.63
C TYR A 201 6.20 11.14 11.24
N VAL A 202 6.31 11.02 12.56
CA VAL A 202 7.62 10.98 13.27
C VAL A 202 8.48 9.85 12.72
N THR A 203 7.91 8.67 12.58
CA THR A 203 8.62 7.50 12.05
C THR A 203 9.08 7.72 10.60
N ALA A 204 8.24 8.33 9.75
CA ALA A 204 8.62 8.68 8.38
C ALA A 204 9.76 9.71 8.34
N ARG A 205 9.77 10.71 9.24
CA ARG A 205 10.88 11.66 9.40
C ARG A 205 12.19 10.95 9.74
N LEU A 206 12.15 10.03 10.71
CA LEU A 206 13.31 9.23 11.10
C LEU A 206 13.78 8.31 9.97
N ALA A 207 12.85 7.66 9.28
CA ALA A 207 13.16 6.80 8.15
C ALA A 207 13.82 7.58 6.99
N GLN A 208 13.34 8.79 6.71
CA GLN A 208 13.95 9.68 5.72
C GLN A 208 15.40 10.06 6.12
N GLN A 209 15.64 10.36 7.41
CA GLN A 209 16.97 10.65 7.93
C GLN A 209 17.90 9.42 7.91
N ALA A 210 17.33 8.22 8.05
CA ALA A 210 18.05 6.96 7.89
C ALA A 210 18.35 6.63 6.41
N GLY A 211 17.93 7.46 5.46
CA GLY A 211 18.16 7.26 4.03
C GLY A 211 17.17 6.29 3.37
N ILE A 212 16.06 5.96 4.01
CA ILE A 212 14.98 5.17 3.41
C ILE A 212 14.21 6.04 2.42
N ARG A 213 13.96 5.51 1.24
CA ARG A 213 13.18 6.20 0.22
C ARG A 213 11.69 6.15 0.58
N LEU A 214 11.10 7.33 0.72
CA LEU A 214 9.71 7.57 1.07
C LEU A 214 9.02 8.45 0.03
N PRO A 215 7.69 8.37 -0.14
CA PRO A 215 6.95 9.39 -0.84
C PRO A 215 7.02 10.72 -0.05
N GLU A 216 6.69 11.83 -0.69
CA GLU A 216 6.48 13.08 0.04
C GLU A 216 5.36 12.91 1.07
N PHE A 217 5.52 13.51 2.25
CA PHE A 217 4.55 13.40 3.33
C PHE A 217 4.54 14.66 4.19
N ARG A 218 3.39 14.96 4.76
CA ARG A 218 3.21 16.05 5.72
C ARG A 218 2.15 15.69 6.76
N LEU A 219 2.22 16.34 7.90
CA LEU A 219 1.19 16.30 8.92
C LEU A 219 0.28 17.51 8.72
N ILE A 220 -1.03 17.28 8.56
CA ILE A 220 -2.03 18.33 8.37
C ILE A 220 -2.93 18.32 9.59
N ASP A 221 -3.05 19.48 10.25
CA ASP A 221 -3.99 19.69 11.34
C ASP A 221 -5.40 19.98 10.76
N ILE A 222 -6.35 19.10 11.10
CA ILE A 222 -7.76 19.21 10.67
C ILE A 222 -8.71 19.03 11.87
N ASP A 223 -8.40 19.64 13.04
CA ASP A 223 -8.95 19.33 14.37
C ASP A 223 -8.47 17.96 14.91
N ASP A 224 -7.92 17.12 14.05
CA ASP A 224 -7.20 15.88 14.28
C ASP A 224 -6.17 15.75 13.14
N PRO A 225 -4.87 15.76 13.39
CA PRO A 225 -3.84 15.96 12.38
C PRO A 225 -3.56 14.72 11.52
N PHE A 226 -3.70 14.74 10.19
CA PHE A 226 -3.16 13.66 9.36
C PHE A 226 -3.22 13.89 7.85
N GLY A 227 -2.09 13.85 7.17
CA GLY A 227 -2.04 13.72 5.72
C GLY A 227 -0.77 13.05 5.25
N ARG A 228 -0.90 12.07 4.37
CA ARG A 228 0.22 11.49 3.63
C ARG A 228 0.00 11.70 2.15
N VAL A 229 1.02 12.24 1.48
CA VAL A 229 1.01 12.43 0.04
C VAL A 229 1.64 11.19 -0.61
N PHE A 230 0.85 10.51 -1.45
CA PHE A 230 1.36 9.53 -2.41
C PHE A 230 1.35 10.19 -3.77
N GLU A 231 2.52 10.50 -4.31
CA GLU A 231 2.60 11.13 -5.60
C GLU A 231 2.46 10.14 -6.75
N ARG A 232 1.72 10.56 -7.75
CA ARG A 232 1.87 10.06 -9.11
C ARG A 232 2.93 10.92 -9.82
N THR A 233 3.46 10.43 -10.93
CA THR A 233 4.43 11.18 -11.72
C THR A 233 3.93 12.60 -12.04
N GLU A 234 4.83 13.56 -12.15
CA GLU A 234 4.52 14.96 -12.51
C GLU A 234 3.64 15.09 -13.76
N ALA A 235 3.78 14.15 -14.72
CA ALA A 235 2.97 14.09 -15.93
C ALA A 235 1.59 13.44 -15.76
N GLY A 236 1.21 13.05 -14.55
CA GLY A 236 -0.04 12.30 -14.29
C GLY A 236 -0.06 10.88 -14.85
N ALA A 237 1.07 10.40 -15.39
CA ALA A 237 1.20 9.04 -15.88
C ALA A 237 1.11 8.02 -14.74
N ARG A 238 0.49 6.88 -15.03
CA ARG A 238 0.41 5.78 -14.07
C ARG A 238 1.72 5.02 -14.01
N LEU A 239 2.25 4.82 -12.82
CA LEU A 239 3.29 3.84 -12.59
C LEU A 239 2.65 2.50 -12.26
N HIS A 240 3.12 1.45 -12.90
CA HIS A 240 2.64 0.12 -12.55
C HIS A 240 3.20 -0.28 -11.19
N PHE A 241 2.29 -0.67 -10.30
CA PHE A 241 2.60 -1.12 -8.94
C PHE A 241 2.15 -2.57 -8.77
N LEU A 242 2.99 -3.38 -8.16
CA LEU A 242 2.66 -4.72 -7.69
C LEU A 242 3.14 -4.90 -6.26
N SER A 243 2.24 -5.31 -5.38
CA SER A 243 2.63 -5.73 -4.04
C SER A 243 3.44 -7.03 -4.08
N VAL A 244 4.27 -7.23 -3.08
CA VAL A 244 4.99 -8.52 -2.92
C VAL A 244 4.00 -9.68 -2.80
N ARG A 245 2.82 -9.44 -2.21
CA ARG A 245 1.72 -10.41 -2.19
C ARG A 245 1.29 -10.82 -3.59
N ALA A 246 1.07 -9.87 -4.48
CA ALA A 246 0.68 -10.13 -5.85
C ALA A 246 1.75 -10.94 -6.59
N LEU A 247 3.01 -10.55 -6.44
CA LEU A 247 4.15 -11.21 -7.10
C LEU A 247 4.40 -12.65 -6.63
N PHE A 248 4.17 -12.93 -5.36
CA PHE A 248 4.29 -14.30 -4.85
C PHE A 248 3.06 -15.18 -5.15
N GLY A 249 2.01 -14.64 -5.74
CA GLY A 249 0.76 -15.37 -5.96
C GLY A 249 0.08 -15.80 -4.65
N ALA A 250 0.39 -15.11 -3.53
CA ALA A 250 -0.09 -15.47 -2.22
C ALA A 250 -1.60 -15.18 -2.10
N THR A 251 -2.39 -16.22 -1.99
CA THR A 251 -3.84 -16.12 -1.75
C THR A 251 -4.18 -15.97 -0.28
N ASP A 252 -3.27 -16.36 0.60
CA ASP A 252 -3.39 -16.30 2.06
C ASP A 252 -2.13 -15.66 2.68
N ASN A 253 -2.30 -14.82 3.69
CA ASN A 253 -1.21 -14.24 4.47
C ASN A 253 -0.48 -15.29 5.35
N ARG A 254 -0.97 -16.52 5.38
CA ARG A 254 -0.44 -17.64 6.19
C ARG A 254 0.67 -18.42 5.52
N GLU A 255 0.90 -18.23 4.22
CA GLU A 255 2.05 -18.89 3.59
C GLU A 255 3.34 -18.27 4.15
N PRO A 256 4.26 -19.09 4.69
CA PRO A 256 5.52 -18.57 5.20
C PRO A 256 6.30 -17.96 4.03
N ARG A 257 6.61 -16.68 4.16
CA ARG A 257 7.45 -15.95 3.22
C ARG A 257 8.59 -15.33 4.00
N SER A 258 9.77 -15.39 3.40
CA SER A 258 10.98 -14.93 4.04
C SER A 258 11.61 -13.77 3.29
N TYR A 259 12.42 -13.01 3.97
CA TYR A 259 13.27 -12.02 3.33
C TYR A 259 14.22 -12.65 2.30
N ARG A 260 14.62 -13.92 2.45
CA ARG A 260 15.38 -14.68 1.42
C ARG A 260 14.57 -14.81 0.13
N ASN A 261 13.29 -15.12 0.19
CA ASN A 261 12.43 -15.15 -1.00
C ASN A 261 12.33 -13.76 -1.65
N LEU A 262 12.32 -12.72 -0.84
CA LEU A 262 12.22 -11.34 -1.31
C LEU A 262 13.52 -10.86 -1.97
N THR A 263 14.70 -11.23 -1.44
CA THR A 263 15.99 -10.94 -2.10
C THR A 263 16.12 -11.67 -3.42
N ALA A 264 15.71 -12.94 -3.49
CA ALA A 264 15.68 -13.68 -4.74
C ALA A 264 14.72 -13.06 -5.78
N LEU A 265 13.57 -12.57 -5.35
CA LEU A 265 12.65 -11.82 -6.22
C LEU A 265 13.30 -10.53 -6.74
N ILE A 266 13.98 -9.76 -5.89
CA ILE A 266 14.70 -8.54 -6.27
C ILE A 266 15.75 -8.87 -7.36
N GLU A 267 16.54 -9.93 -7.17
CA GLU A 267 17.52 -10.36 -8.15
C GLU A 267 16.90 -10.75 -9.50
N ALA A 268 15.72 -11.35 -9.47
CA ALA A 268 15.05 -11.81 -10.68
C ALA A 268 14.42 -10.67 -11.50
N ILE A 269 13.89 -9.63 -10.86
CA ILE A 269 13.05 -8.63 -11.56
C ILE A 269 13.62 -7.21 -11.60
N CYS A 270 14.44 -6.80 -10.61
CA CYS A 270 14.88 -5.40 -10.51
C CYS A 270 16.01 -5.06 -11.49
N HIS A 271 16.02 -3.83 -11.97
CA HIS A 271 17.07 -3.32 -12.87
C HIS A 271 18.42 -3.10 -12.15
N ASP A 272 18.42 -2.83 -10.84
CA ASP A 272 19.60 -2.64 -10.01
C ASP A 272 19.42 -3.42 -8.69
N PRO A 273 19.59 -4.76 -8.72
CA PRO A 273 19.26 -5.62 -7.59
C PRO A 273 20.10 -5.32 -6.34
N GLU A 274 21.37 -4.94 -6.49
CA GLU A 274 22.23 -4.66 -5.34
C GLU A 274 21.71 -3.47 -4.55
N LYS A 275 21.41 -2.36 -5.22
CA LYS A 275 20.83 -1.18 -4.61
C LYS A 275 19.47 -1.47 -3.96
N GLN A 276 18.65 -2.30 -4.57
CA GLN A 276 17.34 -2.66 -4.02
C GLN A 276 17.47 -3.57 -2.78
N LYS A 277 18.47 -4.45 -2.75
CA LYS A 277 18.77 -5.28 -1.55
C LYS A 277 19.28 -4.41 -0.39
N GLU A 278 20.15 -3.43 -0.64
CA GLU A 278 20.57 -2.47 0.37
C GLU A 278 19.40 -1.65 0.93
N GLU A 279 18.51 -1.19 0.06
CA GLU A 279 17.30 -0.48 0.47
C GLU A 279 16.36 -1.37 1.31
N LEU A 280 16.15 -2.63 0.90
CA LEU A 280 15.37 -3.59 1.68
C LEU A 280 16.01 -3.84 3.05
N TRP A 281 17.33 -4.01 3.10
CA TRP A 281 18.09 -4.20 4.34
C TRP A 281 17.90 -3.03 5.29
N ARG A 282 18.06 -1.79 4.78
CA ARG A 282 17.88 -0.56 5.54
C ARG A 282 16.47 -0.49 6.16
N ARG A 283 15.45 -0.81 5.38
CA ARG A 283 14.06 -0.87 5.87
C ARG A 283 13.87 -1.92 6.95
N THR A 284 14.47 -3.09 6.78
CA THR A 284 14.32 -4.20 7.73
C THR A 284 14.99 -3.88 9.06
N ILE A 285 16.22 -3.34 9.05
CA ILE A 285 16.91 -2.86 10.26
C ILE A 285 16.07 -1.77 10.95
N PHE A 286 15.57 -0.80 10.19
CA PHE A 286 14.76 0.29 10.71
C PHE A 286 13.49 -0.24 11.39
N LYS A 287 12.72 -1.10 10.72
CA LYS A 287 11.51 -1.73 11.28
C LYS A 287 11.81 -2.54 12.54
N CYS A 288 12.90 -3.29 12.52
CA CYS A 288 13.33 -4.04 13.69
C CYS A 288 13.59 -3.13 14.90
N LEU A 289 14.28 -2.01 14.68
CA LEU A 289 14.65 -1.06 15.75
C LEU A 289 13.46 -0.29 16.34
N ILE A 290 12.39 -0.06 15.57
CA ILE A 290 11.17 0.60 16.04
C ILE A 290 10.06 -0.38 16.43
N HIS A 291 10.35 -1.67 16.50
CA HIS A 291 9.39 -2.74 16.77
C HIS A 291 8.21 -2.81 15.79
N ASP A 292 8.38 -2.30 14.56
CA ASP A 292 7.35 -2.39 13.51
C ASP A 292 7.27 -3.82 12.97
N GLY A 293 6.45 -4.64 13.58
CA GLY A 293 6.22 -6.01 13.13
C GLY A 293 5.19 -6.14 12.00
N ASP A 294 4.69 -5.03 11.43
CA ASP A 294 3.67 -5.05 10.38
C ASP A 294 4.28 -5.03 8.97
N ASP A 295 5.25 -5.91 8.74
CA ASP A 295 5.97 -6.07 7.49
C ASP A 295 5.34 -7.14 6.56
N HIS A 296 4.02 -7.27 6.60
CA HIS A 296 3.32 -8.22 5.75
C HIS A 296 3.45 -7.88 4.24
N LEU A 297 3.23 -8.87 3.39
CA LEU A 297 3.50 -8.82 1.94
C LEU A 297 2.78 -7.69 1.16
N ARG A 298 1.78 -7.02 1.75
CA ARG A 298 1.10 -5.85 1.16
C ARG A 298 1.78 -4.53 1.50
N ASN A 299 2.59 -4.48 2.58
CA ASN A 299 3.34 -3.29 2.98
C ASN A 299 4.70 -3.17 2.26
N LEU A 300 4.93 -4.05 1.29
CA LEU A 300 6.06 -4.05 0.38
C LEU A 300 5.55 -4.17 -1.05
N GLY A 301 6.14 -3.44 -1.96
CA GLY A 301 5.77 -3.48 -3.37
C GLY A 301 6.88 -2.97 -4.27
N PHE A 302 6.63 -3.10 -5.56
CA PHE A 302 7.54 -2.69 -6.62
C PHE A 302 6.83 -1.75 -7.58
N LEU A 303 7.59 -0.80 -8.14
CA LEU A 303 7.15 0.10 -9.19
C LEU A 303 7.93 -0.19 -10.47
N PHE A 304 7.24 -0.13 -11.59
CA PHE A 304 7.86 -0.14 -12.90
C PHE A 304 8.12 1.29 -13.37
N THR A 305 9.38 1.66 -13.44
CA THR A 305 9.86 2.99 -13.84
C THR A 305 10.49 2.95 -15.23
N ALA A 306 10.95 4.08 -15.74
CA ALA A 306 11.70 4.12 -17.00
C ALA A 306 12.99 3.29 -16.96
N ALA A 307 13.56 3.06 -15.77
CA ALA A 307 14.75 2.23 -15.59
C ALA A 307 14.42 0.72 -15.48
N GLY A 308 13.18 0.37 -15.19
CA GLY A 308 12.73 -0.99 -14.93
C GLY A 308 12.07 -1.14 -13.57
N TRP A 309 11.96 -2.37 -13.06
CA TRP A 309 11.38 -2.64 -11.76
C TRP A 309 12.31 -2.23 -10.62
N GLU A 310 11.76 -1.58 -9.62
CA GLU A 310 12.44 -1.21 -8.37
C GLU A 310 11.49 -1.29 -7.18
N LEU A 311 12.01 -1.40 -5.96
CA LEU A 311 11.19 -1.30 -4.75
C LEU A 311 10.42 0.02 -4.76
N ALA A 312 9.12 -0.03 -4.50
CA ALA A 312 8.33 1.18 -4.26
C ALA A 312 8.88 1.94 -3.05
N PRO A 313 8.71 3.27 -2.96
CA PRO A 313 8.99 4.00 -1.72
C PRO A 313 8.33 3.32 -0.53
N ALA A 314 8.98 3.32 0.63
CA ALA A 314 8.44 2.71 1.84
C ALA A 314 7.18 3.46 2.30
N PHE A 315 6.23 2.73 2.86
CA PHE A 315 4.99 3.27 3.41
C PHE A 315 4.55 2.45 4.62
N ASP A 316 3.66 3.02 5.42
CA ASP A 316 3.01 2.36 6.56
C ASP A 316 4.02 1.91 7.63
N LEU A 317 4.99 2.78 7.96
CA LEU A 317 5.98 2.56 8.99
C LEU A 317 5.41 3.03 10.34
N ASN A 318 5.14 2.09 11.25
CA ASN A 318 4.48 2.38 12.51
C ASN A 318 5.23 1.79 13.71
N PRO A 319 5.62 2.61 14.72
CA PRO A 319 6.27 2.11 15.91
C PRO A 319 5.25 1.34 16.78
N SER A 320 5.70 0.23 17.38
CA SER A 320 4.81 -0.63 18.17
C SER A 320 5.37 -0.91 19.57
N LEU A 321 4.47 -0.88 20.57
CA LEU A 321 4.79 -1.31 21.95
C LEU A 321 4.59 -2.81 22.14
N SER A 322 3.78 -3.47 21.31
CA SER A 322 3.33 -4.84 21.53
C SER A 322 3.95 -5.87 20.59
N LYS A 323 4.53 -5.44 19.49
CA LYS A 323 5.12 -6.36 18.50
C LYS A 323 6.62 -6.46 18.70
N THR A 324 7.08 -7.63 19.04
CA THR A 324 8.50 -7.95 19.23
C THR A 324 9.11 -8.61 18.00
N HIS A 325 8.28 -9.10 17.06
CA HIS A 325 8.72 -9.89 15.92
C HIS A 325 8.22 -9.29 14.61
N LEU A 326 9.03 -9.40 13.55
CA LEU A 326 8.59 -9.12 12.19
C LEU A 326 7.60 -10.21 11.71
N THR A 327 6.72 -9.87 10.79
CA THR A 327 5.75 -10.82 10.21
C THR A 327 6.44 -11.77 9.22
N LEU A 328 7.37 -11.25 8.42
CA LEU A 328 8.20 -12.05 7.53
C LEU A 328 9.27 -12.78 8.33
N THR A 329 9.56 -14.01 7.92
CA THR A 329 10.66 -14.77 8.51
C THR A 329 12.00 -14.37 7.88
N TYR A 330 13.10 -14.58 8.60
CA TYR A 330 14.42 -14.35 8.03
C TYR A 330 14.75 -15.40 6.94
N GLY A 331 14.58 -16.68 7.26
CA GLY A 331 14.71 -17.85 6.39
C GLY A 331 13.51 -18.76 6.61
N ASP A 332 13.70 -20.06 6.50
CA ASP A 332 12.57 -20.99 6.55
C ASP A 332 11.98 -21.19 7.97
N GLU A 333 12.71 -20.83 9.03
CA GLU A 333 12.33 -21.19 10.41
C GLU A 333 12.32 -20.05 11.44
N TYR A 334 12.97 -18.90 11.22
CA TYR A 334 13.16 -17.86 12.26
C TYR A 334 12.29 -16.64 12.06
N ARG A 335 11.46 -16.33 13.08
CA ARG A 335 10.65 -15.10 13.17
C ARG A 335 11.25 -14.01 14.05
N ASP A 336 12.17 -14.38 14.96
CA ASP A 336 12.82 -13.45 15.87
C ASP A 336 13.99 -12.75 15.17
N ILE A 337 13.66 -11.71 14.41
CA ILE A 337 14.68 -10.89 13.76
C ILE A 337 15.14 -9.84 14.77
N THR A 338 16.32 -10.03 15.34
CA THR A 338 17.01 -9.01 16.11
C THR A 338 18.03 -8.27 15.24
N PRO A 339 18.45 -7.05 15.60
CA PRO A 339 19.47 -6.34 14.86
C PRO A 339 20.78 -7.14 14.73
N GLU A 340 21.18 -7.88 15.77
CA GLU A 340 22.38 -8.72 15.75
C GLU A 340 22.23 -9.89 14.79
N ALA A 341 21.10 -10.59 14.83
CA ALA A 341 20.82 -11.68 13.91
C ALA A 341 20.84 -11.20 12.47
N LEU A 342 20.27 -10.03 12.19
CA LEU A 342 20.34 -9.42 10.87
C LEU A 342 21.79 -9.17 10.43
N LEU A 343 22.63 -8.59 11.30
CA LEU A 343 24.03 -8.32 10.96
C LEU A 343 24.82 -9.61 10.69
N GLU A 344 24.54 -10.69 11.43
CA GLU A 344 25.16 -12.00 11.25
C GLU A 344 24.83 -12.60 9.87
N TYR A 345 23.61 -12.38 9.40
CA TYR A 345 23.09 -12.96 8.16
C TYR A 345 23.13 -12.02 6.94
N SER A 346 23.80 -10.87 7.04
CA SER A 346 23.85 -9.91 5.93
C SER A 346 24.38 -10.50 4.62
N SER A 347 25.33 -11.43 4.70
CA SER A 347 25.88 -12.14 3.55
C SER A 347 24.86 -12.98 2.78
N ASP A 348 23.85 -13.53 3.48
CA ASP A 348 22.78 -14.31 2.86
C ASP A 348 21.86 -13.45 1.97
N TRP A 349 21.87 -12.13 2.21
CA TRP A 349 21.17 -11.14 1.38
C TRP A 349 22.07 -10.57 0.26
N GLY A 350 23.32 -11.08 0.16
CA GLY A 350 24.30 -10.55 -0.76
C GLY A 350 24.86 -9.19 -0.36
N ILE A 351 24.75 -8.79 0.93
CA ILE A 351 25.20 -7.48 1.43
C ILE A 351 26.53 -7.68 2.17
N PRO A 352 27.61 -6.98 1.76
CA PRO A 352 28.87 -7.01 2.48
C PRO A 352 28.70 -6.57 3.94
N SER A 353 29.39 -7.24 4.87
CA SER A 353 29.24 -7.00 6.31
C SER A 353 29.56 -5.55 6.73
N ASP A 354 30.52 -4.91 6.07
CA ASP A 354 30.88 -3.51 6.32
C ASP A 354 29.75 -2.56 5.88
N ILE A 355 29.11 -2.83 4.73
CA ILE A 355 27.94 -2.08 4.26
C ILE A 355 26.75 -2.30 5.20
N ALA A 356 26.49 -3.55 5.60
CA ALA A 356 25.41 -3.87 6.53
C ALA A 356 25.56 -3.13 7.87
N LYS A 357 26.77 -3.14 8.45
CA LYS A 357 27.07 -2.43 9.70
C LYS A 357 26.96 -0.92 9.56
N LYS A 358 27.44 -0.36 8.45
CA LYS A 358 27.31 1.07 8.17
C LYS A 358 25.83 1.48 8.12
N ILE A 359 25.01 0.74 7.40
CA ILE A 359 23.57 1.02 7.30
C ILE A 359 22.89 0.91 8.68
N ALA A 360 23.22 -0.10 9.47
CA ALA A 360 22.68 -0.26 10.81
C ALA A 360 23.06 0.92 11.72
N TYR A 361 24.32 1.33 11.72
CA TYR A 361 24.79 2.50 12.46
C TYR A 361 24.05 3.79 12.06
N GLU A 362 23.97 4.08 10.76
CA GLU A 362 23.23 5.25 10.25
C GLU A 362 21.77 5.24 10.71
N THR A 363 21.15 4.06 10.72
CA THR A 363 19.76 3.88 11.14
C THR A 363 19.59 4.15 12.63
N VAL A 364 20.47 3.63 13.48
CA VAL A 364 20.46 3.92 14.93
C VAL A 364 20.63 5.41 15.20
N GLN A 365 21.58 6.08 14.53
CA GLN A 365 21.78 7.52 14.69
C GLN A 365 20.55 8.34 14.31
N SER A 366 19.82 7.91 13.29
CA SER A 366 18.56 8.55 12.92
C SER A 366 17.49 8.34 14.00
N ILE A 367 17.26 7.09 14.42
CA ILE A 367 16.22 6.75 15.40
C ILE A 367 16.50 7.38 16.76
N ALA A 368 17.75 7.57 17.16
CA ALA A 368 18.13 8.24 18.43
C ALA A 368 17.50 9.64 18.56
N ARG A 369 17.10 10.29 17.45
CA ARG A 369 16.46 11.61 17.43
C ARG A 369 14.94 11.58 17.62
N TRP A 370 14.36 10.42 17.91
CA TRP A 370 12.91 10.22 17.96
C TRP A 370 12.16 11.18 18.90
N LYS A 371 12.77 11.56 20.05
CA LYS A 371 12.15 12.50 21.00
C LYS A 371 12.03 13.90 20.41
N ASP A 372 13.08 14.39 19.77
CA ASP A 372 13.10 15.71 19.15
C ASP A 372 12.08 15.79 18.01
N GLU A 373 12.01 14.74 17.18
CA GLU A 373 11.00 14.66 16.11
C GLU A 373 9.58 14.59 16.68
N ALA A 374 9.35 13.83 17.76
CA ALA A 374 8.04 13.74 18.40
C ALA A 374 7.59 15.09 19.01
N GLN A 375 8.51 15.79 19.68
CA GLN A 375 8.23 17.14 20.21
C GLN A 375 7.94 18.15 19.10
N SER A 376 8.72 18.10 18.01
CA SER A 376 8.52 18.96 16.84
C SER A 376 7.18 18.70 16.13
N ALA A 377 6.70 17.45 16.19
CA ALA A 377 5.37 17.07 15.69
C ALA A 377 4.21 17.40 16.65
N GLY A 378 4.48 18.05 17.79
CA GLY A 378 3.47 18.42 18.77
C GLY A 378 2.92 17.25 19.59
N ILE A 379 3.60 16.12 19.64
CA ILE A 379 3.19 14.97 20.45
C ILE A 379 3.37 15.29 21.93
N SER A 380 2.36 14.98 22.75
CA SER A 380 2.40 15.26 24.19
C SER A 380 3.47 14.46 24.94
N GLU A 381 4.03 15.04 26.01
CA GLU A 381 5.01 14.36 26.86
C GLU A 381 4.51 13.02 27.41
N ALA A 382 3.22 12.88 27.66
CA ALA A 382 2.62 11.63 28.12
C ALA A 382 2.74 10.54 27.05
N GLN A 383 2.47 10.85 25.77
CA GLN A 383 2.63 9.92 24.66
C GLN A 383 4.12 9.65 24.36
N ILE A 384 4.99 10.65 24.45
CA ILE A 384 6.44 10.47 24.31
C ILE A 384 6.95 9.45 25.34
N LYS A 385 6.57 9.62 26.61
CA LYS A 385 6.95 8.69 27.67
C LYS A 385 6.38 7.28 27.43
N MET A 386 5.14 7.18 26.98
CA MET A 386 4.48 5.91 26.67
C MET A 386 5.21 5.17 25.55
N MET A 387 5.63 5.88 24.49
CA MET A 387 6.25 5.27 23.30
C MET A 387 7.76 5.04 23.43
N GLN A 388 8.41 5.47 24.51
CA GLN A 388 9.83 5.29 24.70
C GLN A 388 10.32 3.85 24.48
N PRO A 389 9.65 2.77 24.96
CA PRO A 389 10.13 1.39 24.73
C PRO A 389 10.24 1.04 23.24
N ALA A 390 9.34 1.55 22.39
CA ALA A 390 9.37 1.28 20.96
C ALA A 390 10.63 1.80 20.25
N PHE A 391 11.38 2.71 20.87
CA PHE A 391 12.52 3.38 20.24
C PHE A 391 13.86 3.17 20.97
N THR A 392 13.88 2.55 22.14
CA THR A 392 15.11 2.48 22.97
C THR A 392 15.53 1.07 23.33
N GLU A 393 14.68 0.07 23.25
CA GLU A 393 14.96 -1.27 23.75
C GLU A 393 16.02 -2.04 22.96
N ARG A 394 16.36 -1.60 21.74
CA ARG A 394 17.25 -2.32 20.82
C ARG A 394 18.49 -1.52 20.38
N PHE A 395 18.77 -0.40 21.01
CA PHE A 395 19.95 0.41 20.62
C PHE A 395 21.29 -0.16 21.08
N ASP A 396 21.29 -0.88 22.20
CA ASP A 396 22.52 -1.45 22.78
C ASP A 396 23.03 -2.67 22.00
N CYS A 397 22.34 -3.04 20.93
CA CYS A 397 22.57 -4.27 20.17
C CYS A 397 23.40 -4.05 18.88
N ILE A 398 23.80 -2.80 18.54
CA ILE A 398 24.54 -2.47 17.31
C ILE A 398 25.87 -1.73 17.65
#